data_f432fc9a92cc5b35a8d0f96d19b40617
#
_entry.id   f432fc9a92cc5b35a8d0f96d19b40617
#
_cell.length_a   1.000
_cell.length_b   1.000
_cell.length_c   1.000
_cell.angle_alpha   90.00
_cell.angle_beta   90.00
_cell.angle_gamma   90.00
#
_symmetry.space_group_name_H-M   'P 1'
#
loop_
_entity.id
_entity.type
_entity.pdbx_description
1 polymer ?
#
loop_
_entity_poly.entity_id
_entity_poly.type
_entity_poly.pdbx_seq_one_letter_code
_entity_poly.pdbx_strand_id
1 'polypeptide(L)'
;MKVLKFGGTSVGSAERIRKVAGIVTGKGKNIVVLSAMAGTTNTLVEISDYLYKKNVNGAHDIVNALELKYLETIDSLYDKESTKTAATAAIKERFDYLRSLAKANFTVLEEREILAQGEMMSTAMMHLYLQEQGVKSVLLPALEYMRTDSNGEPDTAFLKARLSEMLDEHRDAEIYITQGYICKNAYGETDNLQRGGSDYSASLIGAAVGAEEIEIWTDIDGMHNNDPRYVENTRPVERLNFEEAAELAYFGAKILHPTCVQPAKLNNIPVRLLSTLDPSVKGTLIDNMAADHTIKAVAAKDGITAIRVKSSRMLLAYGFMSKVFEIFEAHKTPIDMVTVSEVGVSVTVDNERNLESIIAELRKFGTVTIDHDMVIICVVGDLEWQNRGFEAKALAALKDIPVRMISYGGSNCNISFLIRKEDKVAALAKLSEELFNRQ
;
A
#
# COMPACT_ATOMS: atom_id res chain seq x y z
N MET A 1 17.79 0.82 16.46
CA MET A 1 16.34 0.65 16.81
C MET A 1 15.57 0.33 15.54
N LYS A 2 14.64 -0.63 15.58
CA LYS A 2 13.80 -1.00 14.43
C LYS A 2 12.43 -0.33 14.49
N VAL A 3 11.79 -0.19 13.33
CA VAL A 3 10.39 0.22 13.21
C VAL A 3 9.59 -0.97 12.67
N LEU A 4 8.59 -1.41 13.43
CA LEU A 4 7.76 -2.56 13.12
C LEU A 4 6.33 -2.08 12.79
N LYS A 5 5.87 -2.31 11.57
CA LYS A 5 4.49 -1.96 11.18
C LYS A 5 3.64 -3.21 11.05
N PHE A 6 2.45 -3.16 11.63
CA PHE A 6 1.47 -4.24 11.52
C PHE A 6 0.19 -3.75 10.83
N GLY A 7 -0.24 -4.51 9.82
CA GLY A 7 -1.48 -4.25 9.10
C GLY A 7 -2.73 -4.58 9.91
N GLY A 8 -3.89 -4.13 9.45
CA GLY A 8 -5.16 -4.36 10.14
C GLY A 8 -5.51 -5.83 10.32
N THR A 9 -5.15 -6.69 9.36
CA THR A 9 -5.30 -8.15 9.47
C THR A 9 -4.46 -8.72 10.62
N SER A 10 -3.29 -8.15 10.88
CA SER A 10 -2.40 -8.59 11.95
C SER A 10 -2.91 -8.25 13.36
N VAL A 11 -3.78 -7.25 13.50
CA VAL A 11 -4.39 -6.82 14.77
C VAL A 11 -5.91 -7.00 14.80
N GLY A 12 -6.46 -7.82 13.90
CA GLY A 12 -7.89 -7.95 13.66
C GLY A 12 -8.68 -8.77 14.70
N SER A 13 -8.03 -9.38 15.68
CA SER A 13 -8.67 -10.15 16.77
C SER A 13 -7.77 -10.19 18.00
N ALA A 14 -8.34 -10.57 19.15
CA ALA A 14 -7.60 -10.76 20.40
C ALA A 14 -6.40 -11.71 20.24
N GLU A 15 -6.59 -12.86 19.57
CA GLU A 15 -5.52 -13.82 19.31
C GLU A 15 -4.37 -13.20 18.49
N ARG A 16 -4.72 -12.44 17.45
CA ARG A 16 -3.73 -11.78 16.59
C ARG A 16 -2.98 -10.66 17.31
N ILE A 17 -3.68 -9.88 18.17
CA ILE A 17 -3.05 -8.87 19.02
C ILE A 17 -2.02 -9.52 19.95
N ARG A 18 -2.35 -10.69 20.58
CA ARG A 18 -1.41 -11.45 21.41
C ARG A 18 -0.19 -11.93 20.62
N LYS A 19 -0.38 -12.41 19.38
CA LYS A 19 0.74 -12.81 18.50
C LYS A 19 1.65 -11.62 18.19
N VAL A 20 1.07 -10.48 17.83
CA VAL A 20 1.84 -9.25 17.58
C VAL A 20 2.61 -8.83 18.84
N ALA A 21 1.98 -8.85 20.01
CA ALA A 21 2.65 -8.55 21.27
C ALA A 21 3.86 -9.47 21.52
N GLY A 22 3.73 -10.77 21.24
CA GLY A 22 4.86 -11.72 21.30
C GLY A 22 5.99 -11.39 20.33
N ILE A 23 5.67 -10.95 19.11
CA ILE A 23 6.66 -10.53 18.11
C ILE A 23 7.41 -9.28 18.59
N VAL A 24 6.71 -8.23 19.03
CA VAL A 24 7.33 -6.95 19.36
C VAL A 24 8.19 -7.05 20.63
N THR A 25 7.80 -7.83 21.61
CA THR A 25 8.57 -8.06 22.84
C THR A 25 9.86 -8.85 22.60
N GLY A 26 9.90 -9.70 21.57
CA GLY A 26 11.10 -10.47 21.17
C GLY A 26 12.14 -9.68 20.38
N LYS A 27 11.87 -8.42 20.01
CA LYS A 27 12.73 -7.61 19.11
C LYS A 27 13.59 -6.56 19.82
N GLY A 28 13.54 -6.49 21.15
CA GLY A 28 14.20 -5.43 21.92
C GLY A 28 13.54 -4.06 21.75
N LYS A 29 14.29 -2.97 21.91
CA LYS A 29 13.76 -1.61 21.82
C LYS A 29 13.33 -1.27 20.39
N ASN A 30 12.04 -0.97 20.21
CA ASN A 30 11.45 -0.73 18.88
C ASN A 30 10.29 0.26 18.90
N ILE A 31 9.94 0.78 17.70
CA ILE A 31 8.73 1.57 17.46
C ILE A 31 7.75 0.71 16.69
N VAL A 32 6.53 0.59 17.22
CA VAL A 32 5.44 -0.22 16.66
C VAL A 32 4.39 0.68 16.05
N VAL A 33 4.21 0.59 14.74
CA VAL A 33 3.21 1.33 13.98
C VAL A 33 2.02 0.42 13.70
N LEU A 34 0.85 0.75 14.19
CA LEU A 34 -0.35 -0.06 14.02
C LEU A 34 -1.34 0.61 13.07
N SER A 35 -1.97 -0.22 12.23
CA SER A 35 -3.20 0.13 11.52
C SER A 35 -4.42 -0.09 12.41
N ALA A 36 -5.58 0.39 12.00
CA ALA A 36 -6.86 0.03 12.58
C ALA A 36 -7.08 -1.49 12.53
N MET A 37 -7.90 -2.04 13.41
CA MET A 37 -8.33 -3.46 13.36
C MET A 37 -9.00 -3.78 12.02
N ALA A 38 -8.83 -5.01 11.55
CA ALA A 38 -9.40 -5.49 10.28
C ALA A 38 -10.89 -5.11 10.12
N GLY A 39 -11.23 -4.50 8.99
CA GLY A 39 -12.58 -4.05 8.66
C GLY A 39 -12.98 -2.70 9.26
N THR A 40 -12.30 -2.23 10.31
CA THR A 40 -12.68 -0.97 10.99
C THR A 40 -12.64 0.23 10.05
N THR A 41 -11.59 0.40 9.26
CA THR A 41 -11.47 1.54 8.32
C THR A 41 -12.63 1.56 7.32
N ASN A 42 -13.00 0.40 6.76
CA ASN A 42 -14.14 0.30 5.84
C ASN A 42 -15.45 0.67 6.53
N THR A 43 -15.65 0.23 7.77
CA THR A 43 -16.84 0.57 8.57
C THR A 43 -16.89 2.07 8.89
N LEU A 44 -15.74 2.70 9.19
CA LEU A 44 -15.66 4.15 9.42
C LEU A 44 -15.95 4.96 8.14
N VAL A 45 -15.50 4.48 6.97
CA VAL A 45 -15.89 5.05 5.67
C VAL A 45 -17.41 4.92 5.46
N GLU A 46 -17.99 3.75 5.74
CA GLU A 46 -19.43 3.52 5.63
C GLU A 46 -20.23 4.46 6.53
N ILE A 47 -19.78 4.69 7.77
CA ILE A 47 -20.37 5.69 8.68
C ILE A 47 -20.36 7.07 8.03
N SER A 48 -19.23 7.50 7.46
CA SER A 48 -19.08 8.77 6.76
C SER A 48 -20.02 8.87 5.56
N ASP A 49 -20.18 7.81 4.77
CA ASP A 49 -21.10 7.74 3.63
C ASP A 49 -22.57 7.93 4.05
N TYR A 50 -22.97 7.33 5.18
CA TYR A 50 -24.30 7.55 5.76
C TYR A 50 -24.51 9.01 6.16
N LEU A 51 -23.48 9.63 6.76
CA LEU A 51 -23.54 11.03 7.20
C LEU A 51 -23.59 12.01 6.02
N TYR A 52 -22.84 11.77 4.94
CA TYR A 52 -22.95 12.54 3.70
C TYR A 52 -24.35 12.46 3.08
N LYS A 53 -25.01 11.31 3.19
CA LYS A 53 -26.38 11.09 2.77
C LYS A 53 -27.42 11.62 3.79
N LYS A 54 -26.98 12.28 4.87
CA LYS A 54 -27.81 12.80 5.98
C LYS A 54 -28.61 11.72 6.71
N ASN A 55 -28.18 10.47 6.65
CA ASN A 55 -28.78 9.36 7.36
C ASN A 55 -28.06 9.11 8.71
N VAL A 56 -28.31 10.00 9.67
CA VAL A 56 -27.69 9.96 11.00
C VAL A 56 -28.05 8.68 11.77
N ASN A 57 -29.30 8.21 11.65
CA ASN A 57 -29.72 6.98 12.33
C ASN A 57 -28.97 5.74 11.83
N GLY A 58 -28.85 5.60 10.49
CA GLY A 58 -28.04 4.52 9.91
C GLY A 58 -26.57 4.59 10.33
N ALA A 59 -26.00 5.79 10.42
CA ALA A 59 -24.64 5.97 10.92
C ALA A 59 -24.52 5.49 12.39
N HIS A 60 -25.48 5.85 13.25
CA HIS A 60 -25.49 5.38 14.66
C HIS A 60 -25.62 3.86 14.78
N ASP A 61 -26.42 3.21 13.94
CA ASP A 61 -26.57 1.74 13.96
C ASP A 61 -25.22 1.06 13.64
N ILE A 62 -24.49 1.57 12.64
CA ILE A 62 -23.16 1.07 12.29
C ILE A 62 -22.14 1.33 13.40
N VAL A 63 -22.15 2.52 14.02
CA VAL A 63 -21.30 2.86 15.16
C VAL A 63 -21.54 1.87 16.32
N ASN A 64 -22.80 1.58 16.65
CA ASN A 64 -23.16 0.64 17.72
C ASN A 64 -22.70 -0.79 17.42
N ALA A 65 -22.86 -1.24 16.17
CA ALA A 65 -22.37 -2.57 15.76
C ALA A 65 -20.84 -2.67 15.85
N LEU A 66 -20.11 -1.61 15.44
CA LEU A 66 -18.66 -1.58 15.56
C LEU A 66 -18.21 -1.57 17.03
N GLU A 67 -18.89 -0.82 17.92
CA GLU A 67 -18.59 -0.80 19.35
C GLU A 67 -18.72 -2.19 19.96
N LEU A 68 -19.79 -2.93 19.67
CA LEU A 68 -19.97 -4.29 20.15
C LEU A 68 -18.79 -5.19 19.78
N LYS A 69 -18.32 -5.13 18.53
CA LYS A 69 -17.14 -5.87 18.08
C LYS A 69 -15.89 -5.56 18.91
N TYR A 70 -15.68 -4.27 19.24
CA TYR A 70 -14.54 -3.87 20.07
C TYR A 70 -14.67 -4.37 21.51
N LEU A 71 -15.89 -4.29 22.10
CA LEU A 71 -16.14 -4.79 23.46
C LEU A 71 -15.96 -6.31 23.56
N GLU A 72 -16.40 -7.09 22.56
CA GLU A 72 -16.15 -8.53 22.48
C GLU A 72 -14.65 -8.84 22.37
N THR A 73 -13.92 -8.03 21.61
CA THR A 73 -12.46 -8.16 21.48
C THR A 73 -11.77 -7.86 22.81
N ILE A 74 -12.19 -6.84 23.54
CA ILE A 74 -11.67 -6.47 24.86
C ILE A 74 -11.90 -7.62 25.85
N ASP A 75 -13.11 -8.17 25.91
CA ASP A 75 -13.42 -9.28 26.79
C ASP A 75 -12.53 -10.51 26.56
N SER A 76 -12.25 -10.78 25.28
CA SER A 76 -11.38 -11.89 24.88
C SER A 76 -9.89 -11.60 25.02
N LEU A 77 -9.45 -10.33 24.97
CA LEU A 77 -8.03 -9.94 24.91
C LEU A 77 -7.35 -9.94 26.29
N TYR A 78 -8.00 -9.33 27.27
CA TYR A 78 -7.41 -9.11 28.59
C TYR A 78 -7.84 -10.16 29.61
N ASP A 79 -6.95 -10.50 30.53
CA ASP A 79 -7.20 -11.45 31.60
C ASP A 79 -7.59 -10.74 32.91
N LYS A 80 -7.04 -9.51 33.16
CA LYS A 80 -7.30 -8.75 34.37
C LYS A 80 -8.52 -7.86 34.22
N GLU A 81 -9.44 -7.93 35.18
CA GLU A 81 -10.66 -7.10 35.18
C GLU A 81 -10.37 -5.60 35.23
N SER A 82 -9.30 -5.19 35.91
CA SER A 82 -8.84 -3.79 35.91
C SER A 82 -8.46 -3.28 34.55
N THR A 83 -7.77 -4.11 33.73
CA THR A 83 -7.37 -3.77 32.38
C THR A 83 -8.57 -3.77 31.43
N LYS A 84 -9.49 -4.73 31.57
CA LYS A 84 -10.76 -4.74 30.82
C LYS A 84 -11.55 -3.45 31.05
N THR A 85 -11.68 -3.04 32.33
CA THR A 85 -12.36 -1.80 32.68
C THR A 85 -11.70 -0.57 32.05
N ALA A 86 -10.36 -0.46 32.12
CA ALA A 86 -9.62 0.64 31.54
C ALA A 86 -9.75 0.66 30.01
N ALA A 87 -9.63 -0.49 29.36
CA ALA A 87 -9.78 -0.62 27.91
C ALA A 87 -11.21 -0.27 27.46
N THR A 88 -12.21 -0.76 28.18
CA THR A 88 -13.62 -0.46 27.90
C THR A 88 -13.89 1.03 28.01
N ALA A 89 -13.36 1.71 29.05
CA ALA A 89 -13.51 3.15 29.20
C ALA A 89 -12.86 3.93 28.06
N ALA A 90 -11.62 3.59 27.70
CA ALA A 90 -10.89 4.24 26.62
C ALA A 90 -11.60 4.05 25.25
N ILE A 91 -12.12 2.85 24.98
CA ILE A 91 -12.82 2.57 23.71
C ILE A 91 -14.18 3.26 23.68
N LYS A 92 -14.96 3.25 24.78
CA LYS A 92 -16.23 3.97 24.84
C LYS A 92 -16.07 5.47 24.62
N GLU A 93 -15.04 6.09 25.16
CA GLU A 93 -14.72 7.50 24.90
C GLU A 93 -14.59 7.78 23.39
N ARG A 94 -13.94 6.87 22.64
CA ARG A 94 -13.80 7.00 21.17
C ARG A 94 -15.14 6.83 20.47
N PHE A 95 -15.97 5.91 20.89
CA PHE A 95 -17.32 5.73 20.31
C PHE A 95 -18.25 6.88 20.65
N ASP A 96 -18.17 7.45 21.84
CA ASP A 96 -18.92 8.66 22.21
C ASP A 96 -18.46 9.87 21.37
N TYR A 97 -17.17 9.97 21.11
CA TYR A 97 -16.65 10.98 20.17
C TYR A 97 -17.18 10.77 18.75
N LEU A 98 -17.17 9.54 18.21
CA LEU A 98 -17.78 9.22 16.92
C LEU A 98 -19.25 9.64 16.85
N ARG A 99 -20.04 9.35 17.88
CA ARG A 99 -21.44 9.79 17.97
C ARG A 99 -21.57 11.31 18.00
N SER A 100 -20.63 12.00 18.64
CA SER A 100 -20.64 13.47 18.69
C SER A 100 -20.38 14.14 17.34
N LEU A 101 -19.67 13.46 16.45
CA LEU A 101 -19.39 13.91 15.08
C LEU A 101 -20.56 13.64 14.11
N ALA A 102 -21.47 12.74 14.47
CA ALA A 102 -22.64 12.38 13.68
C ALA A 102 -23.71 13.48 13.71
N LYS A 103 -23.46 14.59 13.01
CA LYS A 103 -24.30 15.80 12.96
C LYS A 103 -24.84 16.07 11.56
N ALA A 104 -25.85 16.93 11.46
CA ALA A 104 -26.50 17.29 10.19
C ALA A 104 -25.57 18.00 9.18
N ASN A 105 -24.57 18.72 9.67
CA ASN A 105 -23.54 19.38 8.84
C ASN A 105 -22.25 18.57 8.93
N PHE A 106 -22.11 17.60 8.03
CA PHE A 106 -20.97 16.72 7.94
C PHE A 106 -20.06 17.14 6.79
N THR A 107 -18.78 17.31 7.06
CA THR A 107 -17.78 17.76 6.09
C THR A 107 -16.59 16.77 6.04
N VAL A 108 -15.66 17.02 5.15
CA VAL A 108 -14.41 16.25 5.05
C VAL A 108 -13.57 16.32 6.33
N LEU A 109 -13.71 17.35 7.15
CA LEU A 109 -12.97 17.46 8.42
C LEU A 109 -13.48 16.44 9.44
N GLU A 110 -14.82 16.34 9.61
CA GLU A 110 -15.39 15.31 10.47
C GLU A 110 -15.13 13.89 9.93
N GLU A 111 -15.13 13.70 8.61
CA GLU A 111 -14.75 12.41 8.02
C GLU A 111 -13.34 12.00 8.43
N ARG A 112 -12.36 12.89 8.35
CA ARG A 112 -10.98 12.61 8.74
C ARG A 112 -10.85 12.30 10.24
N GLU A 113 -11.59 13.01 11.08
CA GLU A 113 -11.69 12.73 12.51
C GLU A 113 -12.29 11.34 12.78
N ILE A 114 -13.34 10.95 12.06
CA ILE A 114 -13.94 9.61 12.13
C ILE A 114 -12.91 8.56 11.74
N LEU A 115 -12.26 8.71 10.59
CA LEU A 115 -11.30 7.75 10.08
C LEU A 115 -10.11 7.53 11.04
N ALA A 116 -9.66 8.58 11.72
CA ALA A 116 -8.56 8.50 12.67
C ALA A 116 -8.85 7.61 13.90
N GLN A 117 -10.12 7.41 14.26
CA GLN A 117 -10.45 6.65 15.46
C GLN A 117 -10.05 5.18 15.39
N GLY A 118 -9.95 4.59 14.18
CA GLY A 118 -9.57 3.21 14.01
C GLY A 118 -8.18 2.90 14.56
N GLU A 119 -7.18 3.69 14.17
CA GLU A 119 -5.80 3.56 14.62
C GLU A 119 -5.64 3.97 16.10
N MET A 120 -6.39 4.96 16.55
CA MET A 120 -6.40 5.35 17.96
C MET A 120 -6.90 4.23 18.87
N MET A 121 -7.96 3.53 18.47
CA MET A 121 -8.50 2.41 19.22
C MET A 121 -7.54 1.22 19.24
N SER A 122 -7.00 0.81 18.10
CA SER A 122 -6.10 -0.35 18.01
C SER A 122 -4.81 -0.16 18.81
N THR A 123 -4.22 1.04 18.78
CA THR A 123 -3.00 1.36 19.52
C THR A 123 -3.24 1.44 21.02
N ALA A 124 -4.37 1.98 21.46
CA ALA A 124 -4.75 2.00 22.87
C ALA A 124 -4.91 0.57 23.41
N MET A 125 -5.59 -0.32 22.67
CA MET A 125 -5.75 -1.70 23.06
C MET A 125 -4.41 -2.45 23.17
N MET A 126 -3.52 -2.30 22.19
CA MET A 126 -2.18 -2.92 22.22
C MET A 126 -1.36 -2.39 23.40
N HIS A 127 -1.40 -1.09 23.66
CA HIS A 127 -0.65 -0.48 24.77
C HIS A 127 -1.11 -1.03 26.12
N LEU A 128 -2.42 -1.07 26.38
CA LEU A 128 -2.98 -1.63 27.62
C LEU A 128 -2.67 -3.12 27.77
N TYR A 129 -2.66 -3.88 26.67
CA TYR A 129 -2.30 -5.29 26.70
C TYR A 129 -0.83 -5.48 27.09
N LEU A 130 0.09 -4.72 26.48
CA LEU A 130 1.52 -4.79 26.84
C LEU A 130 1.76 -4.40 28.31
N GLN A 131 1.05 -3.39 28.81
CA GLN A 131 1.11 -3.01 30.24
C GLN A 131 0.61 -4.14 31.15
N GLU A 132 -0.48 -4.82 30.78
CA GLU A 132 -0.99 -5.99 31.53
C GLU A 132 0.05 -7.11 31.61
N GLN A 133 0.85 -7.30 30.53
CA GLN A 133 1.94 -8.26 30.48
C GLN A 133 3.22 -7.77 31.20
N GLY A 134 3.20 -6.60 31.81
CA GLY A 134 4.35 -6.01 32.52
C GLY A 134 5.43 -5.40 31.62
N VAL A 135 5.13 -5.20 30.34
CA VAL A 135 6.07 -4.57 29.37
C VAL A 135 6.04 -3.06 29.50
N LYS A 136 7.20 -2.43 29.55
CA LYS A 136 7.33 -0.98 29.58
C LYS A 136 7.07 -0.39 28.19
N SER A 137 5.79 -0.18 27.88
CA SER A 137 5.36 0.45 26.63
C SER A 137 4.89 1.88 26.86
N VAL A 138 5.04 2.71 25.82
CA VAL A 138 4.57 4.11 25.78
C VAL A 138 3.77 4.31 24.48
N LEU A 139 2.64 4.98 24.59
CA LEU A 139 1.85 5.42 23.43
C LEU A 139 2.34 6.80 23.00
N LEU A 140 2.84 6.89 21.77
CA LEU A 140 3.25 8.15 21.12
C LEU A 140 2.13 8.58 20.17
N PRO A 141 1.35 9.63 20.49
CA PRO A 141 0.24 10.06 19.63
C PRO A 141 0.77 10.60 18.29
N ALA A 142 0.41 9.98 17.18
CA ALA A 142 0.88 10.41 15.85
C ALA A 142 0.50 11.87 15.55
N LEU A 143 -0.66 12.34 15.99
CA LEU A 143 -1.13 13.71 15.80
C LEU A 143 -0.25 14.78 16.51
N GLU A 144 0.69 14.39 17.35
CA GLU A 144 1.63 15.31 17.99
C GLU A 144 2.90 15.54 17.20
N TYR A 145 3.30 14.59 16.34
CA TYR A 145 4.57 14.65 15.61
C TYR A 145 4.45 14.41 14.10
N MET A 146 3.36 13.79 13.61
CA MET A 146 3.14 13.58 12.19
C MET A 146 2.32 14.74 11.62
N ARG A 147 2.92 15.48 10.68
CA ARG A 147 2.31 16.66 10.06
C ARG A 147 2.62 16.72 8.58
N THR A 148 1.67 17.22 7.78
CA THR A 148 1.88 17.58 6.38
C THR A 148 1.96 19.09 6.21
N ASP A 149 2.63 19.52 5.14
CA ASP A 149 2.69 20.93 4.72
C ASP A 149 1.40 21.34 3.94
N SER A 150 1.40 22.56 3.40
CA SER A 150 0.27 23.10 2.63
C SER A 150 0.01 22.37 1.30
N ASN A 151 0.96 21.58 0.81
CA ASN A 151 0.84 20.77 -0.39
C ASN A 151 0.39 19.33 -0.08
N GLY A 152 0.21 19.00 1.19
CA GLY A 152 -0.10 17.65 1.65
C GLY A 152 1.11 16.72 1.74
N GLU A 153 2.33 17.24 1.60
CA GLU A 153 3.56 16.46 1.73
C GLU A 153 4.04 16.43 3.20
N PRO A 154 4.63 15.31 3.68
CA PRO A 154 5.09 15.19 5.05
C PRO A 154 6.16 16.23 5.42
N ASP A 155 5.94 16.95 6.51
CA ASP A 155 6.93 17.84 7.10
C ASP A 155 7.99 17.01 7.87
N THR A 156 8.97 16.51 7.15
CA THR A 156 9.99 15.60 7.68
C THR A 156 10.88 16.25 8.74
N ALA A 157 11.10 17.56 8.68
CA ALA A 157 11.89 18.30 9.65
C ALA A 157 11.17 18.38 11.00
N PHE A 158 9.89 18.75 10.98
CA PHE A 158 9.04 18.78 12.17
C PHE A 158 8.90 17.39 12.79
N LEU A 159 8.59 16.38 11.95
CA LEU A 159 8.47 14.99 12.38
C LEU A 159 9.73 14.54 13.12
N LYS A 160 10.92 14.74 12.52
CA LYS A 160 12.19 14.33 13.12
C LYS A 160 12.44 15.01 14.47
N ALA A 161 12.26 16.32 14.54
CA ALA A 161 12.50 17.09 15.75
C ALA A 161 11.56 16.65 16.88
N ARG A 162 10.24 16.61 16.59
CA ARG A 162 9.23 16.33 17.62
C ARG A 162 9.26 14.87 18.09
N LEU A 163 9.44 13.91 17.15
CA LEU A 163 9.56 12.49 17.52
C LEU A 163 10.82 12.26 18.38
N SER A 164 11.94 12.93 18.08
CA SER A 164 13.15 12.82 18.89
C SER A 164 12.92 13.30 20.32
N GLU A 165 12.26 14.45 20.51
CA GLU A 165 11.90 14.96 21.85
C GLU A 165 11.05 13.95 22.63
N MET A 166 9.98 13.41 22.01
CA MET A 166 9.09 12.44 22.65
C MET A 166 9.81 11.13 23.02
N LEU A 167 10.74 10.66 22.19
CA LEU A 167 11.56 9.49 22.50
C LEU A 167 12.53 9.76 23.66
N ASP A 168 13.06 10.98 23.75
CA ASP A 168 13.95 11.39 24.83
C ASP A 168 13.23 11.55 26.17
N GLU A 169 11.97 12.00 26.16
CA GLU A 169 11.11 12.08 27.34
C GLU A 169 10.80 10.69 27.93
N HIS A 170 10.83 9.65 27.10
CA HIS A 170 10.44 8.28 27.47
C HIS A 170 11.57 7.26 27.29
N ARG A 171 12.82 7.61 27.61
CA ARG A 171 14.02 6.78 27.37
C ARG A 171 13.98 5.38 27.98
N ASP A 172 13.25 5.20 29.07
CA ASP A 172 13.12 3.90 29.79
C ASP A 172 12.09 2.98 29.15
N ALA A 173 11.33 3.42 28.16
CA ALA A 173 10.41 2.55 27.44
C ALA A 173 11.17 1.53 26.58
N GLU A 174 10.65 0.32 26.54
CA GLU A 174 11.14 -0.77 25.70
C GLU A 174 10.43 -0.75 24.35
N ILE A 175 9.14 -0.43 24.34
CA ILE A 175 8.28 -0.42 23.17
C ILE A 175 7.55 0.91 23.06
N TYR A 176 7.68 1.58 21.93
CA TYR A 176 6.93 2.77 21.58
C TYR A 176 5.83 2.39 20.59
N ILE A 177 4.57 2.65 20.94
CA ILE A 177 3.42 2.34 20.09
C ILE A 177 2.92 3.64 19.47
N THR A 178 2.60 3.63 18.20
CA THR A 178 2.04 4.79 17.52
C THR A 178 1.05 4.40 16.43
N GLN A 179 0.18 5.35 16.07
CA GLN A 179 -0.78 5.20 15.00
C GLN A 179 -0.06 5.33 13.64
N GLY A 180 -0.40 4.44 12.72
CA GLY A 180 -0.14 4.68 11.30
C GLY A 180 -1.22 5.54 10.67
N TYR A 181 -1.05 5.90 9.40
CA TYR A 181 -2.03 6.57 8.55
C TYR A 181 -2.40 8.00 8.94
N ILE A 182 -2.63 8.31 10.19
CA ILE A 182 -3.14 9.61 10.66
C ILE A 182 -2.03 10.66 10.84
N CYS A 183 -2.37 11.91 10.58
CA CYS A 183 -1.48 13.06 10.74
C CYS A 183 -2.30 14.33 11.02
N LYS A 184 -1.61 15.46 11.24
CA LYS A 184 -2.20 16.79 11.13
C LYS A 184 -1.86 17.41 9.78
N ASN A 185 -2.76 18.21 9.24
CA ASN A 185 -2.46 19.07 8.09
C ASN A 185 -1.70 20.35 8.53
N ALA A 186 -1.36 21.20 7.56
CA ALA A 186 -0.66 22.46 7.80
C ALA A 186 -1.44 23.44 8.70
N TYR A 187 -2.73 23.25 8.85
CA TYR A 187 -3.61 24.10 9.67
C TYR A 187 -3.82 23.54 11.09
N GLY A 188 -3.22 22.38 11.40
CA GLY A 188 -3.36 21.70 12.69
C GLY A 188 -4.62 20.86 12.83
N GLU A 189 -5.38 20.65 11.75
CA GLU A 189 -6.56 19.79 11.72
C GLU A 189 -6.15 18.33 11.50
N THR A 190 -6.95 17.39 12.02
CA THR A 190 -6.74 15.96 11.77
C THR A 190 -6.88 15.65 10.30
N ASP A 191 -5.93 14.90 9.78
CA ASP A 191 -5.83 14.46 8.39
C ASP A 191 -5.25 13.06 8.32
N ASN A 192 -5.09 12.54 7.13
CA ASN A 192 -4.47 11.26 6.89
C ASN A 192 -3.44 11.31 5.75
N LEU A 193 -2.45 10.44 5.83
CA LEU A 193 -1.47 10.24 4.77
C LEU A 193 -2.15 9.47 3.63
N GLN A 194 -2.50 10.15 2.56
CA GLN A 194 -3.34 9.63 1.48
C GLN A 194 -2.74 8.44 0.72
N ARG A 195 -1.41 8.28 0.73
CA ARG A 195 -0.70 7.25 -0.05
C ARG A 195 -0.11 6.20 0.87
N GLY A 196 -0.59 4.95 0.75
CA GLY A 196 -0.01 3.79 1.44
C GLY A 196 -0.18 3.75 2.96
N GLY A 197 -0.92 4.68 3.53
CA GLY A 197 -1.39 4.65 4.91
C GLY A 197 -0.28 4.39 5.93
N SER A 198 -0.44 3.33 6.70
CA SER A 198 0.47 2.99 7.80
C SER A 198 1.87 2.54 7.36
N ASP A 199 2.04 2.00 6.14
CA ASP A 199 3.37 1.66 5.60
C ASP A 199 4.20 2.92 5.35
N TYR A 200 3.54 3.97 4.85
CA TYR A 200 4.20 5.26 4.67
C TYR A 200 4.58 5.90 6.00
N SER A 201 3.68 5.83 7.01
CA SER A 201 4.01 6.27 8.37
C SER A 201 5.26 5.58 8.92
N ALA A 202 5.34 4.24 8.78
CA ALA A 202 6.49 3.47 9.24
C ALA A 202 7.79 3.89 8.54
N SER A 203 7.72 4.15 7.24
CA SER A 203 8.86 4.59 6.44
C SER A 203 9.34 5.99 6.84
N LEU A 204 8.42 6.93 7.06
CA LEU A 204 8.72 8.28 7.54
C LEU A 204 9.33 8.26 8.95
N ILE A 205 8.76 7.47 9.85
CA ILE A 205 9.28 7.28 11.22
C ILE A 205 10.67 6.66 11.15
N GLY A 206 10.85 5.61 10.36
CA GLY A 206 12.15 4.96 10.17
C GLY A 206 13.21 5.93 9.68
N ALA A 207 12.89 6.76 8.68
CA ALA A 207 13.78 7.81 8.18
C ALA A 207 14.12 8.85 9.25
N ALA A 208 13.13 9.27 10.05
CA ALA A 208 13.31 10.29 11.09
C ALA A 208 14.24 9.83 12.21
N VAL A 209 14.14 8.56 12.62
CA VAL A 209 14.95 8.00 13.72
C VAL A 209 16.24 7.32 13.25
N GLY A 210 16.49 7.25 11.95
CA GLY A 210 17.62 6.50 11.40
C GLY A 210 17.55 5.01 11.75
N ALA A 211 16.40 4.39 11.49
CA ALA A 211 16.16 3.00 11.87
C ALA A 211 17.16 2.04 11.21
N GLU A 212 17.52 0.97 11.91
CA GLU A 212 18.36 -0.12 11.37
C GLU A 212 17.65 -0.92 10.29
N GLU A 213 16.34 -1.11 10.47
CA GLU A 213 15.47 -1.84 9.54
C GLU A 213 14.00 -1.42 9.79
N ILE A 214 13.21 -1.35 8.74
CA ILE A 214 11.76 -1.21 8.82
C ILE A 214 11.14 -2.56 8.50
N GLU A 215 10.43 -3.17 9.44
CA GLU A 215 9.75 -4.44 9.27
C GLU A 215 8.26 -4.20 8.99
N ILE A 216 7.78 -4.65 7.82
CA ILE A 216 6.35 -4.60 7.46
C ILE A 216 5.78 -6.00 7.61
N TRP A 217 4.96 -6.17 8.63
CA TRP A 217 4.33 -7.42 9.01
C TRP A 217 2.92 -7.51 8.41
N THR A 218 2.69 -8.57 7.66
CA THR A 218 1.43 -8.85 6.96
C THR A 218 1.04 -10.32 7.12
N ASP A 219 0.01 -10.78 6.42
CA ASP A 219 -0.47 -12.17 6.44
C ASP A 219 0.16 -13.07 5.38
N ILE A 220 1.14 -12.57 4.64
CA ILE A 220 1.90 -13.31 3.63
C ILE A 220 3.38 -13.38 4.01
N ASP A 221 4.08 -14.38 3.48
CA ASP A 221 5.46 -14.72 3.79
C ASP A 221 6.52 -13.96 2.97
N GLY A 222 6.12 -12.93 2.22
CA GLY A 222 6.99 -12.10 1.39
C GLY A 222 6.42 -11.87 -0.01
N MET A 223 7.19 -11.20 -0.86
CA MET A 223 6.89 -11.10 -2.29
C MET A 223 7.29 -12.40 -2.98
N HIS A 224 6.38 -13.00 -3.74
CA HIS A 224 6.63 -14.25 -4.46
C HIS A 224 7.12 -13.99 -5.89
N ASN A 225 7.86 -14.94 -6.43
CA ASN A 225 8.33 -14.91 -7.81
C ASN A 225 7.19 -15.03 -8.85
N ASN A 226 5.99 -15.43 -8.42
CA ASN A 226 4.75 -15.41 -9.20
C ASN A 226 3.55 -15.42 -8.24
N ASP A 227 2.34 -15.26 -8.76
CA ASP A 227 1.12 -15.25 -7.96
C ASP A 227 0.69 -16.68 -7.56
N PRO A 228 0.74 -17.04 -6.26
CA PRO A 228 0.43 -18.40 -5.80
C PRO A 228 -1.04 -18.79 -6.02
N ARG A 229 -1.93 -17.84 -6.35
CA ARG A 229 -3.33 -18.13 -6.68
C ARG A 229 -3.49 -18.75 -8.07
N TYR A 230 -2.52 -18.56 -8.95
CA TYR A 230 -2.57 -19.00 -10.35
C TYR A 230 -1.46 -19.97 -10.73
N VAL A 231 -0.36 -19.98 -10.00
CA VAL A 231 0.82 -20.79 -10.30
C VAL A 231 1.22 -21.61 -9.08
N GLU A 232 1.31 -22.90 -9.25
CA GLU A 232 1.82 -23.81 -8.22
C GLU A 232 3.35 -23.65 -8.06
N ASN A 233 3.87 -23.99 -6.86
CA ASN A 233 5.31 -23.97 -6.54
C ASN A 233 5.97 -22.59 -6.65
N THR A 234 5.23 -21.51 -6.38
CA THR A 234 5.85 -20.20 -6.20
C THR A 234 6.70 -20.19 -4.92
N ARG A 235 7.70 -19.32 -4.90
CA ARG A 235 8.59 -19.16 -3.74
C ARG A 235 8.78 -17.66 -3.43
N PRO A 236 8.95 -17.30 -2.15
CA PRO A 236 9.30 -15.95 -1.78
C PRO A 236 10.62 -15.52 -2.43
N VAL A 237 10.68 -14.29 -2.90
CA VAL A 237 11.91 -13.66 -3.37
C VAL A 237 12.67 -13.17 -2.14
N GLU A 238 13.87 -13.69 -1.90
CA GLU A 238 14.61 -13.38 -0.68
C GLU A 238 15.04 -11.91 -0.61
N ARG A 239 15.39 -11.31 -1.76
CA ARG A 239 15.90 -9.96 -1.83
C ARG A 239 15.52 -9.25 -3.14
N LEU A 240 15.12 -7.99 -3.01
CA LEU A 240 14.79 -7.06 -4.10
C LEU A 240 15.50 -5.74 -3.88
N ASN A 241 15.84 -5.04 -4.93
CA ASN A 241 16.13 -3.62 -4.81
C ASN A 241 14.82 -2.81 -4.75
N PHE A 242 14.90 -1.53 -4.35
CA PHE A 242 13.70 -0.68 -4.21
C PHE A 242 12.95 -0.44 -5.53
N GLU A 243 13.64 -0.47 -6.65
CA GLU A 243 13.02 -0.27 -7.97
C GLU A 243 12.27 -1.52 -8.41
N GLU A 244 12.88 -2.71 -8.26
CA GLU A 244 12.22 -4.00 -8.49
C GLU A 244 10.97 -4.16 -7.61
N ALA A 245 11.08 -3.82 -6.32
CA ALA A 245 9.95 -3.88 -5.39
C ALA A 245 8.82 -2.91 -5.78
N ALA A 246 9.16 -1.71 -6.28
CA ALA A 246 8.18 -0.74 -6.76
C ALA A 246 7.45 -1.23 -8.02
N GLU A 247 8.16 -1.84 -8.97
CA GLU A 247 7.56 -2.42 -10.16
C GLU A 247 6.60 -3.58 -9.82
N LEU A 248 7.02 -4.50 -8.96
CA LEU A 248 6.17 -5.60 -8.49
C LEU A 248 4.91 -5.09 -7.78
N ALA A 249 5.06 -4.08 -6.93
CA ALA A 249 3.95 -3.49 -6.20
C ALA A 249 2.95 -2.80 -7.13
N TYR A 250 3.42 -2.13 -8.17
CA TYR A 250 2.58 -1.45 -9.14
C TYR A 250 1.78 -2.43 -10.03
N PHE A 251 2.42 -3.51 -10.47
CA PHE A 251 1.84 -4.46 -11.42
C PHE A 251 1.12 -5.66 -10.79
N GLY A 252 0.99 -5.76 -9.47
CA GLY A 252 0.14 -6.83 -8.95
C GLY A 252 0.34 -7.26 -7.50
N ALA A 253 1.53 -7.14 -6.98
CA ALA A 253 1.76 -7.44 -5.58
C ALA A 253 1.28 -6.27 -4.71
N LYS A 254 -0.02 -6.18 -4.44
CA LYS A 254 -0.64 -5.12 -3.60
C LYS A 254 -0.18 -5.14 -2.13
N ILE A 255 1.04 -5.62 -1.88
CA ILE A 255 1.59 -5.78 -0.54
C ILE A 255 2.17 -4.48 -0.02
N LEU A 256 2.73 -3.67 -0.93
CA LEU A 256 3.44 -2.45 -0.60
C LEU A 256 3.16 -1.39 -1.68
N HIS A 257 2.85 -0.17 -1.27
CA HIS A 257 2.71 0.91 -2.26
C HIS A 257 4.10 1.49 -2.59
N PRO A 258 4.48 1.69 -3.88
CA PRO A 258 5.81 2.16 -4.25
C PRO A 258 6.28 3.43 -3.55
N THR A 259 5.37 4.40 -3.35
CA THR A 259 5.70 5.67 -2.68
C THR A 259 5.97 5.50 -1.19
N CYS A 260 5.49 4.41 -0.57
CA CYS A 260 5.64 4.18 0.87
C CYS A 260 7.08 3.88 1.26
N VAL A 261 7.87 3.30 0.37
CA VAL A 261 9.27 2.96 0.63
C VAL A 261 10.25 4.05 0.25
N GLN A 262 9.78 5.13 -0.36
CA GLN A 262 10.65 6.22 -0.79
C GLN A 262 11.46 6.87 0.36
N PRO A 263 10.89 7.17 1.55
CA PRO A 263 11.69 7.67 2.66
C PRO A 263 12.79 6.70 3.11
N ALA A 264 12.49 5.39 3.12
CA ALA A 264 13.48 4.36 3.44
C ALA A 264 14.59 4.29 2.38
N LYS A 265 14.24 4.29 1.09
CA LYS A 265 15.19 4.32 -0.05
C LYS A 265 16.15 5.49 0.06
N LEU A 266 15.64 6.70 0.27
CA LEU A 266 16.44 7.94 0.35
C LEU A 266 17.40 7.96 1.53
N ASN A 267 17.08 7.25 2.63
CA ASN A 267 17.90 7.15 3.82
C ASN A 267 18.70 5.85 3.94
N ASN A 268 18.73 5.03 2.88
CA ASN A 268 19.41 3.71 2.85
C ASN A 268 18.98 2.77 3.99
N ILE A 269 17.70 2.82 4.36
CA ILE A 269 17.16 1.96 5.42
C ILE A 269 16.51 0.74 4.75
N PRO A 270 16.95 -0.48 5.07
CA PRO A 270 16.34 -1.68 4.52
C PRO A 270 14.90 -1.85 5.02
N VAL A 271 14.03 -2.34 4.14
CA VAL A 271 12.65 -2.70 4.44
C VAL A 271 12.49 -4.20 4.31
N ARG A 272 11.91 -4.85 5.31
CA ARG A 272 11.67 -6.30 5.29
C ARG A 272 10.18 -6.60 5.38
N LEU A 273 9.68 -7.40 4.45
CA LEU A 273 8.33 -7.93 4.48
C LEU A 273 8.31 -9.26 5.23
N LEU A 274 7.45 -9.38 6.24
CA LEU A 274 7.41 -10.53 7.14
C LEU A 274 5.98 -11.00 7.38
N SER A 275 5.84 -12.29 7.72
CA SER A 275 4.55 -12.90 8.03
C SER A 275 4.24 -12.87 9.52
N THR A 276 3.06 -12.35 9.88
CA THR A 276 2.52 -12.49 11.24
C THR A 276 1.97 -13.89 11.52
N LEU A 277 1.67 -14.65 10.46
CA LEU A 277 1.18 -16.02 10.57
C LEU A 277 2.31 -17.00 10.89
N ASP A 278 3.47 -16.79 10.26
CA ASP A 278 4.70 -17.54 10.51
C ASP A 278 5.92 -16.59 10.67
N PRO A 279 6.21 -16.15 11.89
CA PRO A 279 7.34 -15.27 12.17
C PRO A 279 8.73 -15.90 11.97
N SER A 280 8.81 -17.20 11.70
CA SER A 280 10.08 -17.92 11.48
C SER A 280 10.62 -17.74 10.06
N VAL A 281 9.77 -17.37 9.09
CA VAL A 281 10.20 -17.14 7.71
C VAL A 281 10.99 -15.84 7.57
N LYS A 282 12.02 -15.87 6.72
CA LYS A 282 12.92 -14.71 6.51
C LYS A 282 12.24 -13.55 5.76
N GLY A 283 11.16 -13.85 5.04
CA GLY A 283 10.45 -12.88 4.21
C GLY A 283 11.28 -12.33 3.04
N THR A 284 10.90 -11.15 2.55
CA THR A 284 11.61 -10.44 1.48
C THR A 284 12.32 -9.21 2.02
N LEU A 285 13.63 -9.12 1.81
CA LEU A 285 14.42 -7.93 2.11
C LEU A 285 14.43 -6.98 0.89
N ILE A 286 14.15 -5.72 1.12
CA ILE A 286 14.18 -4.65 0.10
C ILE A 286 15.22 -3.62 0.52
N ASP A 287 16.26 -3.44 -0.28
CA ASP A 287 17.33 -2.48 0.02
C ASP A 287 17.99 -1.90 -1.26
N ASN A 288 19.01 -1.08 -1.09
CA ASN A 288 19.81 -0.53 -2.20
C ASN A 288 20.93 -1.49 -2.64
N MET A 289 20.61 -2.76 -2.88
CA MET A 289 21.60 -3.72 -3.38
C MET A 289 22.06 -3.39 -4.81
N ALA A 290 23.27 -3.82 -5.13
CA ALA A 290 23.75 -3.77 -6.50
C ALA A 290 22.97 -4.75 -7.40
N ALA A 291 22.91 -4.41 -8.68
CA ALA A 291 22.36 -5.24 -9.75
C ALA A 291 23.00 -6.65 -9.74
N ASP A 292 22.19 -7.69 -9.93
CA ASP A 292 22.65 -9.10 -9.89
C ASP A 292 22.33 -9.87 -11.19
N HIS A 293 21.83 -9.18 -12.20
CA HIS A 293 21.52 -9.68 -13.53
C HIS A 293 20.52 -10.85 -13.54
N THR A 294 19.60 -10.88 -12.58
CA THR A 294 18.61 -11.97 -12.45
C THR A 294 17.18 -11.46 -12.61
N ILE A 295 16.31 -12.31 -13.18
CA ILE A 295 14.87 -12.12 -13.15
C ILE A 295 14.38 -12.55 -11.76
N LYS A 296 13.58 -11.69 -11.12
CA LYS A 296 13.09 -11.87 -9.75
C LYS A 296 11.69 -12.46 -9.70
N ALA A 297 10.77 -11.87 -10.47
CA ALA A 297 9.36 -12.23 -10.37
C ALA A 297 8.57 -11.87 -11.63
N VAL A 298 7.36 -12.44 -11.70
CA VAL A 298 6.33 -12.09 -12.67
C VAL A 298 5.10 -11.62 -11.92
N ALA A 299 4.54 -10.48 -12.31
CA ALA A 299 3.29 -9.94 -11.76
C ALA A 299 2.25 -9.74 -12.86
N ALA A 300 0.98 -9.63 -12.46
CA ALA A 300 -0.12 -9.39 -13.39
C ALA A 300 -1.07 -8.33 -12.85
N LYS A 301 -1.41 -7.34 -13.68
CA LYS A 301 -2.39 -6.28 -13.38
C LYS A 301 -3.62 -6.47 -14.26
N ASP A 302 -4.74 -6.78 -13.60
CA ASP A 302 -6.05 -6.96 -14.26
C ASP A 302 -6.77 -5.63 -14.47
N GLY A 303 -7.89 -5.68 -15.23
CA GLY A 303 -8.79 -4.52 -15.41
C GLY A 303 -8.23 -3.46 -16.34
N ILE A 304 -7.42 -3.86 -17.30
CA ILE A 304 -6.76 -2.95 -18.23
C ILE A 304 -7.60 -2.76 -19.49
N THR A 305 -7.72 -1.51 -19.92
CA THR A 305 -8.30 -1.15 -21.22
C THR A 305 -7.23 -0.51 -22.08
N ALA A 306 -7.02 -1.05 -23.28
CA ALA A 306 -6.10 -0.48 -24.27
C ALA A 306 -6.86 0.42 -25.25
N ILE A 307 -6.34 1.62 -25.45
CA ILE A 307 -6.87 2.63 -26.35
C ILE A 307 -5.83 2.93 -27.41
N ARG A 308 -6.17 2.68 -28.67
CA ARG A 308 -5.30 2.99 -29.79
C ARG A 308 -5.88 4.12 -30.63
N VAL A 309 -5.10 5.17 -30.80
CA VAL A 309 -5.40 6.30 -31.71
C VAL A 309 -4.54 6.17 -32.94
N LYS A 310 -5.14 6.04 -34.11
CA LYS A 310 -4.46 6.03 -35.42
C LYS A 310 -4.80 7.30 -36.17
N SER A 311 -3.78 8.04 -36.59
CA SER A 311 -3.95 9.31 -37.30
C SER A 311 -2.85 9.54 -38.32
N SER A 312 -3.22 9.76 -39.58
CA SER A 312 -2.29 10.21 -40.63
C SER A 312 -1.74 11.61 -40.33
N ARG A 313 -2.42 12.40 -39.51
CA ARG A 313 -1.97 13.73 -39.06
C ARG A 313 -0.80 13.67 -38.09
N MET A 314 -0.48 12.49 -37.53
CA MET A 314 0.63 12.28 -36.62
C MET A 314 1.99 12.33 -37.39
N LEU A 315 1.99 11.87 -38.64
CA LEU A 315 3.16 11.85 -39.46
C LEU A 315 3.69 13.29 -39.65
N LEU A 316 4.94 13.53 -39.24
CA LEU A 316 5.62 14.84 -39.29
C LEU A 316 4.94 15.97 -38.50
N ALA A 317 3.98 15.67 -37.63
CA ALA A 317 3.28 16.68 -36.86
C ALA A 317 3.91 16.91 -35.48
N TYR A 318 4.22 18.14 -35.16
CA TYR A 318 4.66 18.55 -33.84
C TYR A 318 3.46 18.63 -32.89
N GLY A 319 3.63 18.17 -31.62
CA GLY A 319 2.65 18.37 -30.57
C GLY A 319 1.47 17.39 -30.56
N PHE A 320 1.42 16.38 -31.46
CA PHE A 320 0.33 15.40 -31.43
C PHE A 320 0.29 14.62 -30.13
N MET A 321 1.43 14.15 -29.63
CA MET A 321 1.53 13.41 -28.37
C MET A 321 1.13 14.28 -27.17
N SER A 322 1.55 15.55 -27.14
CA SER A 322 1.11 16.49 -26.09
C SER A 322 -0.41 16.55 -26.00
N LYS A 323 -1.10 16.72 -27.13
CA LYS A 323 -2.57 16.76 -27.16
C LYS A 323 -3.24 15.48 -26.70
N VAL A 324 -2.64 14.33 -27.02
CA VAL A 324 -3.15 13.04 -26.52
C VAL A 324 -3.04 12.98 -24.99
N PHE A 325 -1.88 13.30 -24.44
CA PHE A 325 -1.67 13.25 -22.98
C PHE A 325 -2.45 14.32 -22.22
N GLU A 326 -2.62 15.52 -22.77
CA GLU A 326 -3.45 16.58 -22.20
C GLU A 326 -4.90 16.14 -22.00
N ILE A 327 -5.45 15.29 -22.87
CA ILE A 327 -6.81 14.73 -22.69
C ILE A 327 -6.85 13.84 -21.44
N PHE A 328 -5.87 12.95 -21.26
CA PHE A 328 -5.84 12.08 -20.07
C PHE A 328 -5.61 12.88 -18.79
N GLU A 329 -4.76 13.91 -18.83
CA GLU A 329 -4.55 14.84 -17.71
C GLU A 329 -5.85 15.58 -17.33
N ALA A 330 -6.54 16.17 -18.31
CA ALA A 330 -7.79 16.88 -18.08
C ALA A 330 -8.88 16.00 -17.43
N HIS A 331 -8.88 14.70 -17.77
CA HIS A 331 -9.78 13.71 -17.19
C HIS A 331 -9.20 13.01 -15.96
N LYS A 332 -8.04 13.43 -15.44
CA LYS A 332 -7.37 12.85 -14.27
C LYS A 332 -7.24 11.33 -14.36
N THR A 333 -6.91 10.81 -15.54
CA THR A 333 -6.82 9.37 -15.82
C THR A 333 -5.36 8.99 -16.06
N PRO A 334 -4.72 8.23 -15.14
CA PRO A 334 -3.34 7.79 -15.30
C PRO A 334 -3.21 6.78 -16.45
N ILE A 335 -2.04 6.77 -17.07
CA ILE A 335 -1.67 5.85 -18.16
C ILE A 335 -0.63 4.88 -17.62
N ASP A 336 -0.79 3.57 -17.88
CA ASP A 336 0.17 2.54 -17.45
C ASP A 336 1.24 2.25 -18.50
N MET A 337 0.83 1.93 -19.73
CA MET A 337 1.74 1.62 -20.82
C MET A 337 1.50 2.55 -22.02
N VAL A 338 2.57 2.88 -22.74
CA VAL A 338 2.51 3.65 -23.97
C VAL A 338 3.38 2.99 -25.03
N THR A 339 2.85 2.82 -26.23
CA THR A 339 3.62 2.44 -27.41
C THR A 339 3.29 3.37 -28.57
N VAL A 340 4.29 3.75 -29.34
CA VAL A 340 4.17 4.74 -30.41
C VAL A 340 4.68 4.17 -31.72
N SER A 341 3.98 4.47 -32.82
CA SER A 341 4.44 4.28 -34.19
C SER A 341 4.33 5.58 -34.96
N GLU A 342 4.79 5.62 -36.22
CA GLU A 342 4.70 6.83 -37.05
C GLU A 342 3.30 7.41 -37.23
N VAL A 343 2.26 6.56 -37.16
CA VAL A 343 0.87 6.94 -37.45
C VAL A 343 -0.11 6.56 -36.33
N GLY A 344 0.40 6.16 -35.17
CA GLY A 344 -0.48 5.72 -34.09
C GLY A 344 0.18 5.71 -32.72
N VAL A 345 -0.62 5.92 -31.70
CA VAL A 345 -0.27 5.75 -30.30
C VAL A 345 -1.25 4.77 -29.65
N SER A 346 -0.72 3.85 -28.86
CA SER A 346 -1.52 2.98 -28.01
C SER A 346 -1.18 3.26 -26.55
N VAL A 347 -2.20 3.45 -25.72
CA VAL A 347 -2.06 3.67 -24.29
C VAL A 347 -2.93 2.67 -23.54
N THR A 348 -2.60 2.39 -22.29
CA THR A 348 -3.45 1.57 -21.40
C THR A 348 -3.86 2.37 -20.18
N VAL A 349 -5.07 2.09 -19.68
CA VAL A 349 -5.62 2.64 -18.45
C VAL A 349 -6.22 1.52 -17.60
N ASP A 350 -6.19 1.68 -16.29
CA ASP A 350 -6.80 0.75 -15.32
C ASP A 350 -8.12 1.28 -14.72
N ASN A 351 -8.58 2.44 -15.21
CA ASN A 351 -9.81 3.08 -14.73
C ASN A 351 -10.63 3.60 -15.91
N GLU A 352 -11.84 3.06 -16.04
CA GLU A 352 -12.77 3.41 -17.12
C GLU A 352 -13.76 4.54 -16.76
N ARG A 353 -13.66 5.15 -15.58
CA ARG A 353 -14.63 6.14 -15.09
C ARG A 353 -14.89 7.29 -16.07
N ASN A 354 -13.86 7.76 -16.76
CA ASN A 354 -13.94 8.86 -17.71
C ASN A 354 -13.71 8.41 -19.17
N LEU A 355 -13.74 7.09 -19.43
CA LEU A 355 -13.34 6.50 -20.71
C LEU A 355 -14.12 7.05 -21.90
N GLU A 356 -15.45 7.16 -21.80
CA GLU A 356 -16.31 7.66 -22.88
C GLU A 356 -15.96 9.11 -23.28
N SER A 357 -15.72 9.98 -22.29
CA SER A 357 -15.31 11.37 -22.53
C SER A 357 -13.95 11.46 -23.19
N ILE A 358 -12.97 10.69 -22.71
CA ILE A 358 -11.63 10.58 -23.30
C ILE A 358 -11.71 10.14 -24.74
N ILE A 359 -12.49 9.09 -25.04
CA ILE A 359 -12.67 8.56 -26.40
C ILE A 359 -13.30 9.59 -27.34
N ALA A 360 -14.34 10.31 -26.86
CA ALA A 360 -14.99 11.36 -27.62
C ALA A 360 -14.01 12.47 -28.05
N GLU A 361 -13.08 12.83 -27.18
CA GLU A 361 -12.06 13.81 -27.48
C GLU A 361 -10.96 13.26 -28.40
N LEU A 362 -10.48 12.06 -28.16
CA LEU A 362 -9.46 11.40 -28.98
C LEU A 362 -9.93 11.19 -30.44
N ARG A 363 -11.22 10.90 -30.64
CA ARG A 363 -11.83 10.75 -31.98
C ARG A 363 -11.74 12.01 -32.85
N LYS A 364 -11.54 13.19 -32.26
CA LYS A 364 -11.30 14.45 -32.99
C LYS A 364 -9.95 14.45 -33.71
N PHE A 365 -9.01 13.60 -33.24
CA PHE A 365 -7.63 13.54 -33.74
C PHE A 365 -7.36 12.34 -34.66
N GLY A 366 -8.18 11.31 -34.62
CA GLY A 366 -7.98 10.10 -35.40
C GLY A 366 -9.01 9.02 -35.18
N THR A 367 -8.76 7.86 -35.77
CA THR A 367 -9.56 6.63 -35.53
C THR A 367 -9.15 6.03 -34.21
N VAL A 368 -10.12 5.85 -33.31
CA VAL A 368 -9.91 5.25 -31.99
C VAL A 368 -10.46 3.83 -31.94
N THR A 369 -9.64 2.88 -31.56
CA THR A 369 -10.03 1.49 -31.26
C THR A 369 -9.76 1.17 -29.81
N ILE A 370 -10.61 0.34 -29.20
CA ILE A 370 -10.57 0.02 -27.76
C ILE A 370 -10.57 -1.51 -27.64
N ASP A 371 -9.65 -1.99 -26.81
CA ASP A 371 -9.62 -3.40 -26.42
C ASP A 371 -9.84 -3.46 -24.89
N HIS A 372 -11.00 -3.95 -24.46
CA HIS A 372 -11.34 -4.16 -23.06
C HIS A 372 -10.83 -5.51 -22.54
N ASP A 373 -10.94 -5.74 -21.23
CA ASP A 373 -10.60 -7.00 -20.57
C ASP A 373 -9.17 -7.47 -20.88
N MET A 374 -8.23 -6.53 -20.81
CA MET A 374 -6.81 -6.81 -20.99
C MET A 374 -6.10 -6.98 -19.63
N VAL A 375 -4.93 -7.58 -19.67
CA VAL A 375 -4.05 -7.80 -18.52
C VAL A 375 -2.63 -7.39 -18.90
N ILE A 376 -1.98 -6.63 -18.04
CA ILE A 376 -0.54 -6.39 -18.15
C ILE A 376 0.18 -7.48 -17.38
N ILE A 377 1.05 -8.23 -18.04
CA ILE A 377 2.01 -9.15 -17.42
C ILE A 377 3.35 -8.42 -17.35
N CYS A 378 3.92 -8.32 -16.16
CA CYS A 378 5.18 -7.65 -15.93
C CYS A 378 6.23 -8.67 -15.45
N VAL A 379 7.34 -8.80 -16.16
CA VAL A 379 8.53 -9.55 -15.72
C VAL A 379 9.46 -8.55 -15.07
N VAL A 380 9.84 -8.81 -13.82
CA VAL A 380 10.64 -7.89 -12.98
C VAL A 380 11.96 -8.55 -12.59
N GLY A 381 13.01 -7.75 -12.58
CA GLY A 381 14.37 -8.12 -12.20
C GLY A 381 15.38 -7.07 -12.65
N ASP A 382 16.65 -7.41 -12.60
CA ASP A 382 17.70 -6.58 -13.19
C ASP A 382 17.77 -6.83 -14.71
N LEU A 383 17.05 -6.00 -15.45
CA LEU A 383 16.82 -6.11 -16.89
C LEU A 383 17.49 -4.96 -17.64
N GLU A 384 18.67 -4.54 -17.20
CA GLU A 384 19.44 -3.52 -17.91
C GLU A 384 19.66 -3.93 -19.38
N TRP A 385 19.56 -2.97 -20.29
CA TRP A 385 19.63 -3.20 -21.74
C TRP A 385 20.96 -3.86 -22.19
N GLN A 386 22.01 -3.80 -21.37
CA GLN A 386 23.30 -4.46 -21.62
C GLN A 386 23.27 -5.96 -21.31
N ASN A 387 22.29 -6.42 -20.48
CA ASN A 387 22.09 -7.81 -20.18
C ASN A 387 21.50 -8.54 -21.38
N ARG A 388 21.96 -9.74 -21.67
CA ARG A 388 21.57 -10.45 -22.90
C ARG A 388 20.61 -11.60 -22.59
N GLY A 389 19.56 -11.71 -23.40
CA GLY A 389 18.77 -12.93 -23.52
C GLY A 389 17.56 -13.05 -22.60
N PHE A 390 17.30 -12.12 -21.69
CA PHE A 390 16.10 -12.16 -20.85
C PHE A 390 14.83 -11.88 -21.66
N GLU A 391 14.89 -10.93 -22.64
CA GLU A 391 13.79 -10.66 -23.55
C GLU A 391 13.43 -11.89 -24.37
N ALA A 392 14.46 -12.57 -24.91
CA ALA A 392 14.26 -13.79 -25.71
C ALA A 392 13.59 -14.90 -24.88
N LYS A 393 13.98 -15.09 -23.62
CA LYS A 393 13.34 -16.06 -22.72
C LYS A 393 11.89 -15.72 -22.45
N ALA A 394 11.58 -14.46 -22.09
CA ALA A 394 10.22 -14.01 -21.84
C ALA A 394 9.33 -14.15 -23.07
N LEU A 395 9.81 -13.73 -24.25
CA LEU A 395 9.08 -13.89 -25.52
C LEU A 395 8.92 -15.35 -25.94
N ALA A 396 9.91 -16.20 -25.71
CA ALA A 396 9.82 -17.64 -25.99
C ALA A 396 8.74 -18.32 -25.14
N ALA A 397 8.62 -17.93 -23.86
CA ALA A 397 7.54 -18.41 -22.99
C ALA A 397 6.15 -18.02 -23.51
N LEU A 398 6.03 -16.84 -24.11
CA LEU A 398 4.77 -16.30 -24.61
C LEU A 398 4.50 -16.60 -26.10
N LYS A 399 5.30 -17.44 -26.78
CA LYS A 399 5.22 -17.69 -28.22
C LYS A 399 3.83 -18.14 -28.74
N ASP A 400 3.06 -18.81 -27.92
CA ASP A 400 1.71 -19.31 -28.26
C ASP A 400 0.58 -18.40 -27.71
N ILE A 401 0.92 -17.23 -27.15
CA ILE A 401 -0.01 -16.29 -26.55
C ILE A 401 0.01 -14.98 -27.37
N PRO A 402 -1.15 -14.51 -27.86
CA PRO A 402 -1.21 -13.25 -28.58
C PRO A 402 -0.82 -12.07 -27.67
N VAL A 403 0.28 -11.39 -28.00
CA VAL A 403 0.73 -10.19 -27.27
C VAL A 403 0.29 -8.94 -28.05
N ARG A 404 -0.47 -8.08 -27.37
CA ARG A 404 -1.04 -6.86 -27.95
C ARG A 404 -0.10 -5.69 -27.95
N MET A 405 0.67 -5.51 -26.87
CA MET A 405 1.68 -4.47 -26.67
C MET A 405 2.84 -5.04 -25.88
N ILE A 406 4.03 -4.48 -26.12
CA ILE A 406 5.23 -4.73 -25.32
C ILE A 406 5.78 -3.37 -24.93
N SER A 407 6.11 -3.18 -23.67
CA SER A 407 6.80 -1.99 -23.16
C SER A 407 8.09 -2.41 -22.46
N TYR A 408 9.20 -1.86 -22.92
CA TYR A 408 10.53 -2.04 -22.33
C TYR A 408 11.34 -0.76 -22.56
N GLY A 409 12.29 -0.45 -21.67
CA GLY A 409 13.18 0.69 -21.76
C GLY A 409 12.71 1.95 -21.02
N GLY A 410 11.52 1.92 -20.39
CA GLY A 410 11.09 2.97 -19.45
C GLY A 410 11.68 2.80 -18.05
N SER A 411 12.06 1.57 -17.72
CA SER A 411 12.73 1.16 -16.48
C SER A 411 13.73 0.06 -16.81
N ASN A 412 14.83 -0.02 -16.05
CA ASN A 412 15.77 -1.13 -16.15
C ASN A 412 15.33 -2.36 -15.36
N CYS A 413 14.19 -2.28 -14.67
CA CYS A 413 13.72 -3.33 -13.77
C CYS A 413 12.52 -4.10 -14.31
N ASN A 414 11.94 -3.73 -15.47
CA ASN A 414 10.77 -4.43 -15.99
C ASN A 414 10.73 -4.54 -17.52
N ILE A 415 10.03 -5.58 -17.98
CA ILE A 415 9.46 -5.68 -19.32
C ILE A 415 7.99 -6.09 -19.17
N SER A 416 7.08 -5.35 -19.81
CA SER A 416 5.64 -5.52 -19.69
C SER A 416 5.00 -5.95 -21.00
N PHE A 417 4.07 -6.90 -20.92
CA PHE A 417 3.32 -7.48 -22.02
C PHE A 417 1.84 -7.27 -21.79
N LEU A 418 1.13 -6.72 -22.76
CA LEU A 418 -0.32 -6.63 -22.73
C LEU A 418 -0.92 -7.81 -23.47
N ILE A 419 -1.73 -8.59 -22.78
CA ILE A 419 -2.41 -9.78 -23.31
C ILE A 419 -3.90 -9.75 -22.98
N ARG A 420 -4.69 -10.66 -23.52
CA ARG A 420 -6.08 -10.85 -23.13
C ARG A 420 -6.19 -11.48 -21.76
N LYS A 421 -7.24 -11.16 -21.02
CA LYS A 421 -7.53 -11.70 -19.69
C LYS A 421 -7.65 -13.23 -19.67
N GLU A 422 -8.21 -13.81 -20.73
CA GLU A 422 -8.37 -15.26 -20.89
C GLU A 422 -7.03 -16.01 -20.93
N ASP A 423 -5.96 -15.35 -21.41
CA ASP A 423 -4.63 -15.93 -21.54
C ASP A 423 -3.76 -15.78 -20.28
N LYS A 424 -4.24 -15.04 -19.25
CA LYS A 424 -3.47 -14.68 -18.06
C LYS A 424 -2.85 -15.89 -17.36
N VAL A 425 -3.64 -16.89 -17.03
CA VAL A 425 -3.18 -18.05 -16.26
C VAL A 425 -2.13 -18.84 -17.05
N ALA A 426 -2.36 -19.05 -18.35
CA ALA A 426 -1.41 -19.71 -19.22
C ALA A 426 -0.09 -18.93 -19.35
N ALA A 427 -0.17 -17.60 -19.44
CA ALA A 427 1.01 -16.73 -19.51
C ALA A 427 1.85 -16.81 -18.24
N LEU A 428 1.22 -16.70 -17.06
CA LEU A 428 1.89 -16.77 -15.77
C LEU A 428 2.57 -18.14 -15.57
N ALA A 429 1.88 -19.24 -15.90
CA ALA A 429 2.43 -20.59 -15.79
C ALA A 429 3.63 -20.82 -16.74
N LYS A 430 3.53 -20.43 -18.01
CA LYS A 430 4.62 -20.57 -19.00
C LYS A 430 5.83 -19.70 -18.64
N LEU A 431 5.62 -18.47 -18.18
CA LEU A 431 6.70 -17.61 -17.71
C LEU A 431 7.37 -18.21 -16.47
N SER A 432 6.59 -18.75 -15.52
CA SER A 432 7.14 -19.39 -14.34
C SER A 432 8.04 -20.59 -14.71
N GLU A 433 7.58 -21.45 -15.62
CA GLU A 433 8.33 -22.60 -16.11
C GLU A 433 9.64 -22.20 -16.78
N GLU A 434 9.59 -21.23 -17.71
CA GLU A 434 10.75 -20.83 -18.51
C GLU A 434 11.79 -20.03 -17.68
N LEU A 435 11.31 -19.17 -16.77
CA LEU A 435 12.18 -18.23 -16.07
C LEU A 435 12.72 -18.79 -14.74
N PHE A 436 11.98 -19.70 -14.07
CA PHE A 436 12.33 -20.12 -12.70
C PHE A 436 12.53 -21.63 -12.53
N ASN A 437 12.03 -22.49 -13.42
CA ASN A 437 12.08 -23.96 -13.24
C ASN A 437 13.14 -24.67 -14.09
N ARG A 438 13.85 -23.97 -14.98
CA ARG A 438 14.92 -24.51 -15.83
C ARG A 438 16.34 -24.26 -15.31
N GLN A 439 16.47 -24.04 -13.99
CA GLN A 439 17.79 -23.97 -13.35
C GLN A 439 18.19 -25.30 -12.72
#